data_5093b1f52fc3751ed3c645c7fd69a132
#
_entry.id   5093b1f52fc3751ed3c645c7fd69a132
#
_cell.length_a   1.000
_cell.length_b   1.000
_cell.length_c   1.000
_cell.angle_alpha   90.00
_cell.angle_beta   90.00
_cell.angle_gamma   90.00
#
_symmetry.space_group_name_H-M   'P 1'
#
loop_
_entity.id
_entity.type
_entity.pdbx_description
1 polymer ?
#
loop_
_entity_poly.entity_id
_entity_poly.type
_entity_poly.pdbx_seq_one_letter_code
_entity_poly.pdbx_strand_id
1 'polypeptide(L)'
;MVGAQHTLTSQEGKKIKVSKISLCHTLKNYKKENLLPDLLTGIIIAAVSIPISMGYAQIAGLPAVYGLYGSVFPIIIFGLLSTSRQFVFGVDAAPAALVGAALVTLGVTPGTEQAMQVVPVITFFTALWLLVFFLFKAGKLVNYISTPVMGGFISGICTTIILMQVPKLYGAGAGTGELFELVEHIAETIGDVNVPSIIMGLTALAVLLVSRRFIPKFPMAICVMAAGALLSCVIDMDEYGIVCLSEVSRGLPQIVVPQIDEKMLPNIMTVSLSIAVVIMAETLLAENNFAQKNRYKIDDNQELLAFGMANLAAAFTGCCPINGSVSRTTMSEQYGGRTQFTGIFAGVVMIVILVCGTGFIGYLPVPVLTAIVISALYSALEFDLAAKLWKVSKVEFYIFCGAFLGVLVLGTINGVLIGIILSFAAVIRKAADPPRSFLGLVPGHEEFLALERFKHAYPIQNIVIYRFSSNLFFANIKVFQTDIENN
;
A
#
# COMPACT_ATOMS: atom_id res chain seq x y z
N MET A 1 -31.51 -20.57 53.31
CA MET A 1 -31.89 -19.15 53.43
C MET A 1 -30.62 -18.31 53.33
N VAL A 2 -30.38 -17.70 52.20
CA VAL A 2 -29.78 -16.39 52.04
C VAL A 2 -29.97 -16.04 50.54
N GLY A 3 -30.82 -15.08 50.28
CA GLY A 3 -31.17 -14.65 48.94
C GLY A 3 -30.09 -13.77 48.35
N ALA A 4 -29.69 -14.06 47.14
CA ALA A 4 -28.91 -13.13 46.30
C ALA A 4 -29.88 -12.34 45.43
N GLN A 5 -30.06 -11.08 45.76
CA GLN A 5 -30.74 -10.08 44.92
C GLN A 5 -29.87 -9.81 43.69
N HIS A 6 -30.30 -10.25 42.50
CA HIS A 6 -29.82 -9.73 41.24
C HIS A 6 -30.45 -8.36 41.00
N THR A 7 -29.69 -7.33 41.21
CA THR A 7 -30.00 -5.97 40.73
C THR A 7 -29.73 -5.91 39.24
N LEU A 8 -30.80 -5.88 38.45
CA LEU A 8 -30.79 -5.50 37.05
C LEU A 8 -30.52 -4.00 36.99
N THR A 9 -29.29 -3.61 36.72
CA THR A 9 -28.96 -2.22 36.36
C THR A 9 -29.32 -2.00 34.89
N SER A 10 -30.26 -1.10 34.67
CA SER A 10 -30.68 -0.56 33.39
C SER A 10 -29.49 -0.07 32.57
N GLN A 11 -29.45 -0.48 31.31
CA GLN A 11 -28.55 0.11 30.32
C GLN A 11 -28.99 1.54 30.04
N GLU A 12 -28.44 2.49 30.78
CA GLU A 12 -28.46 3.89 30.39
C GLU A 12 -27.69 4.07 29.08
N GLY A 13 -28.33 4.81 28.16
CA GLY A 13 -27.83 5.08 26.83
C GLY A 13 -26.39 5.57 26.80
N LYS A 14 -25.50 4.75 26.31
CA LYS A 14 -24.14 5.17 25.92
C LYS A 14 -24.28 6.23 24.83
N LYS A 15 -24.28 7.52 25.21
CA LYS A 15 -24.01 8.64 24.30
C LYS A 15 -22.75 8.25 23.52
N ILE A 16 -22.89 8.13 22.20
CA ILE A 16 -21.80 7.92 21.28
C ILE A 16 -20.83 9.09 21.49
N LYS A 17 -19.76 8.89 22.25
CA LYS A 17 -18.64 9.83 22.29
C LYS A 17 -18.08 9.87 20.89
N VAL A 18 -18.37 10.91 20.13
CA VAL A 18 -17.59 11.28 18.94
C VAL A 18 -16.15 11.34 19.43
N SER A 19 -15.29 10.47 18.92
CA SER A 19 -13.87 10.48 19.24
C SER A 19 -13.38 11.89 18.94
N LYS A 20 -12.84 12.59 19.94
CA LYS A 20 -12.31 13.94 19.73
C LYS A 20 -11.18 13.81 18.73
N ILE A 21 -11.35 14.39 17.53
CA ILE A 21 -10.27 14.49 16.53
C ILE A 21 -9.07 15.11 17.24
N SER A 22 -8.00 14.34 17.35
CA SER A 22 -6.79 14.77 18.04
C SER A 22 -5.79 15.25 17.00
N LEU A 23 -5.76 16.55 16.77
CA LEU A 23 -4.69 17.20 16.01
C LEU A 23 -3.36 16.99 16.74
N CYS A 24 -2.33 16.66 15.99
CA CYS A 24 -0.96 16.47 16.50
C CYS A 24 -0.86 15.41 17.61
N HIS A 25 -1.64 14.32 17.51
CA HIS A 25 -1.67 13.28 18.54
C HIS A 25 -0.27 12.74 18.88
N THR A 26 0.54 12.49 17.87
CA THR A 26 1.91 11.96 18.03
C THR A 26 2.92 13.02 18.49
N LEU A 27 2.57 14.30 18.37
CA LEU A 27 3.46 15.42 18.68
C LEU A 27 3.26 15.98 20.10
N LYS A 28 2.12 15.71 20.76
CA LYS A 28 1.78 16.23 22.08
C LYS A 28 2.79 15.90 23.20
N ASN A 29 3.45 14.74 23.09
CA ASN A 29 4.44 14.25 24.06
C ASN A 29 5.80 14.06 23.40
N TYR A 30 6.18 14.96 22.49
CA TYR A 30 7.43 14.87 21.75
C TYR A 30 8.64 15.03 22.68
N LYS A 31 9.54 14.05 22.63
CA LYS A 31 10.78 14.09 23.40
C LYS A 31 11.89 14.71 22.57
N LYS A 32 12.61 15.69 23.14
CA LYS A 32 13.75 16.37 22.47
C LYS A 32 14.83 15.38 21.97
N GLU A 33 14.97 14.23 22.63
CA GLU A 33 15.89 13.16 22.23
C GLU A 33 15.59 12.55 20.84
N ASN A 34 14.35 12.68 20.37
CA ASN A 34 13.93 12.18 19.06
C ASN A 34 14.20 13.20 17.93
N LEU A 35 14.49 14.46 18.23
CA LEU A 35 14.62 15.53 17.24
C LEU A 35 15.69 15.23 16.19
N LEU A 36 16.88 14.87 16.61
CA LEU A 36 17.99 14.60 15.68
C LEU A 36 17.76 13.32 14.86
N PRO A 37 17.34 12.18 15.45
CA PRO A 37 16.97 11.00 14.68
C PRO A 37 15.85 11.27 13.67
N ASP A 38 14.77 11.94 14.07
CA ASP A 38 13.64 12.23 13.18
C ASP A 38 14.03 13.19 12.05
N LEU A 39 14.87 14.20 12.33
CA LEU A 39 15.38 15.15 11.32
C LEU A 39 16.26 14.42 10.28
N LEU A 40 17.25 13.65 10.74
CA LEU A 40 18.14 12.92 9.83
C LEU A 40 17.38 11.90 8.99
N THR A 41 16.47 11.18 9.62
CA THR A 41 15.61 10.22 8.90
C THR A 41 14.69 10.96 7.93
N GLY A 42 14.13 12.13 8.28
CA GLY A 42 13.32 12.95 7.41
C GLY A 42 14.06 13.39 6.14
N ILE A 43 15.32 13.79 6.27
CA ILE A 43 16.19 14.11 5.12
C ILE A 43 16.38 12.89 4.23
N ILE A 44 16.66 11.72 4.80
CA ILE A 44 16.85 10.48 4.03
C ILE A 44 15.55 10.09 3.31
N ILE A 45 14.41 10.14 4.02
CA ILE A 45 13.10 9.83 3.43
C ILE A 45 12.75 10.81 2.30
N ALA A 46 13.02 12.12 2.46
CA ALA A 46 12.82 13.10 1.39
C ALA A 46 13.66 12.73 0.16
N ALA A 47 14.96 12.49 0.36
CA ALA A 47 15.88 12.19 -0.73
C ALA A 47 15.52 10.88 -1.48
N VAL A 48 15.14 9.82 -0.75
CA VAL A 48 14.69 8.55 -1.35
C VAL A 48 13.33 8.73 -2.05
N SER A 49 12.45 9.59 -1.52
CA SER A 49 11.15 9.86 -2.12
C SER A 49 11.25 10.57 -3.47
N ILE A 50 12.31 11.33 -3.76
CA ILE A 50 12.47 12.03 -5.03
C ILE A 50 12.32 11.07 -6.22
N PRO A 51 13.24 10.10 -6.45
CA PRO A 51 13.15 9.23 -7.61
C PRO A 51 11.89 8.35 -7.60
N ILE A 52 11.48 7.87 -6.43
CA ILE A 52 10.32 6.98 -6.27
C ILE A 52 9.03 7.71 -6.65
N SER A 53 8.79 8.88 -6.05
CA SER A 53 7.57 9.66 -6.31
C SER A 53 7.51 10.18 -7.76
N MET A 54 8.64 10.54 -8.34
CA MET A 54 8.74 10.93 -9.75
C MET A 54 8.38 9.77 -10.68
N GLY A 55 8.90 8.57 -10.39
CA GLY A 55 8.58 7.37 -11.17
C GLY A 55 7.10 7.00 -11.08
N TYR A 56 6.51 7.05 -9.89
CA TYR A 56 5.08 6.75 -9.71
C TYR A 56 4.15 7.81 -10.32
N ALA A 57 4.53 9.09 -10.31
CA ALA A 57 3.78 10.11 -11.03
C ALA A 57 3.72 9.81 -12.54
N GLN A 58 4.83 9.37 -13.14
CA GLN A 58 4.85 8.95 -14.54
C GLN A 58 3.97 7.74 -14.82
N ILE A 59 3.92 6.76 -13.92
CA ILE A 59 3.01 5.61 -14.00
C ILE A 59 1.56 6.06 -13.93
N ALA A 60 1.26 7.07 -13.10
CA ALA A 60 -0.06 7.69 -13.02
C ALA A 60 -0.40 8.60 -14.22
N GLY A 61 0.46 8.66 -15.24
CA GLY A 61 0.26 9.48 -16.44
C GLY A 61 0.52 10.97 -16.25
N LEU A 62 1.25 11.36 -15.22
CA LEU A 62 1.63 12.74 -14.93
C LEU A 62 3.12 13.00 -15.25
N PRO A 63 3.50 14.24 -15.56
CA PRO A 63 4.92 14.62 -15.53
C PRO A 63 5.56 14.34 -14.17
N ALA A 64 6.83 13.96 -14.16
CA ALA A 64 7.54 13.50 -12.98
C ALA A 64 7.49 14.48 -11.78
N VAL A 65 7.48 15.78 -12.05
CA VAL A 65 7.46 16.85 -11.03
C VAL A 65 6.23 16.75 -10.10
N TYR A 66 5.08 16.28 -10.60
CA TYR A 66 3.88 16.16 -9.79
C TYR A 66 4.02 15.13 -8.65
N GLY A 67 4.91 14.16 -8.81
CA GLY A 67 5.29 13.25 -7.73
C GLY A 67 6.00 13.97 -6.57
N LEU A 68 6.81 14.97 -6.88
CA LEU A 68 7.44 15.80 -5.84
C LEU A 68 6.38 16.68 -5.15
N TYR A 69 5.44 17.24 -5.90
CA TYR A 69 4.33 18.04 -5.34
C TYR A 69 3.46 17.22 -4.37
N GLY A 70 3.19 15.95 -4.68
CA GLY A 70 2.52 15.00 -3.79
C GLY A 70 3.32 14.64 -2.53
N SER A 71 4.60 14.93 -2.50
CA SER A 71 5.49 14.67 -1.36
C SER A 71 5.73 15.90 -0.46
N VAL A 72 4.98 17.00 -0.64
CA VAL A 72 5.11 18.24 0.15
C VAL A 72 3.98 18.37 1.16
N PHE A 73 2.90 19.03 0.77
CA PHE A 73 1.79 19.30 1.68
C PHE A 73 1.05 18.04 2.15
N PRO A 74 0.82 17.04 1.29
CA PRO A 74 0.11 15.83 1.71
C PRO A 74 0.79 15.09 2.87
N ILE A 75 2.11 14.91 2.82
CA ILE A 75 2.85 14.21 3.89
C ILE A 75 2.83 15.01 5.21
N ILE A 76 2.87 16.35 5.13
CA ILE A 76 2.77 17.22 6.31
C ILE A 76 1.37 17.10 6.93
N ILE A 77 0.31 17.17 6.12
CA ILE A 77 -1.08 17.06 6.60
C ILE A 77 -1.32 15.70 7.24
N PHE A 78 -0.83 14.62 6.60
CA PHE A 78 -0.88 13.28 7.18
C PHE A 78 -0.18 13.24 8.54
N GLY A 79 1.05 13.75 8.65
CA GLY A 79 1.82 13.77 9.89
C GLY A 79 1.14 14.55 11.03
N LEU A 80 0.33 15.56 10.70
CA LEU A 80 -0.43 16.35 11.70
C LEU A 80 -1.70 15.63 12.17
N LEU A 81 -2.34 14.82 11.33
CA LEU A 81 -3.65 14.21 11.60
C LEU A 81 -3.55 12.74 12.02
N SER A 82 -2.52 12.01 11.59
CA SER A 82 -2.34 10.59 11.86
C SER A 82 -2.10 10.31 13.35
N THR A 83 -2.59 9.16 13.80
CA THR A 83 -2.32 8.55 15.10
C THR A 83 -1.17 7.55 15.04
N SER A 84 -0.73 7.18 13.86
CA SER A 84 0.47 6.36 13.65
C SER A 84 1.73 7.15 14.00
N ARG A 85 2.69 6.48 14.65
CA ARG A 85 3.91 7.19 15.14
C ARG A 85 4.98 7.37 14.07
N GLN A 86 5.06 6.48 13.09
CA GLN A 86 6.22 6.45 12.19
C GLN A 86 5.86 6.03 10.76
N PHE A 87 4.58 5.88 10.46
CA PHE A 87 4.15 5.46 9.13
C PHE A 87 4.33 6.59 8.12
N VAL A 88 4.93 6.30 6.97
CA VAL A 88 5.20 7.28 5.92
C VAL A 88 4.10 7.19 4.86
N PHE A 89 3.47 8.34 4.58
CA PHE A 89 2.39 8.47 3.61
C PHE A 89 2.86 9.34 2.43
N GLY A 90 2.48 9.00 1.19
CA GLY A 90 2.88 9.77 0.02
C GLY A 90 2.61 9.04 -1.29
N VAL A 91 3.16 9.51 -2.40
CA VAL A 91 2.99 8.88 -3.72
C VAL A 91 3.55 7.47 -3.71
N ASP A 92 2.73 6.48 -4.06
CA ASP A 92 3.13 5.07 -4.03
C ASP A 92 2.52 4.27 -5.19
N ALA A 93 2.96 3.03 -5.32
CA ALA A 93 2.77 2.17 -6.48
C ALA A 93 1.30 1.88 -6.81
N ALA A 94 0.52 1.41 -5.82
CA ALA A 94 -0.83 0.93 -6.06
C ALA A 94 -1.79 2.01 -6.58
N PRO A 95 -1.93 3.18 -5.93
CA PRO A 95 -2.77 4.25 -6.47
C PRO A 95 -2.29 4.75 -7.82
N ALA A 96 -0.95 4.85 -8.03
CA ALA A 96 -0.38 5.30 -9.29
C ALA A 96 -0.76 4.38 -10.46
N ALA A 97 -0.65 3.05 -10.25
CA ALA A 97 -1.03 2.06 -11.26
C ALA A 97 -2.53 2.09 -11.55
N LEU A 98 -3.37 2.21 -10.51
CA LEU A 98 -4.82 2.32 -10.67
C LEU A 98 -5.22 3.55 -11.48
N VAL A 99 -4.57 4.69 -11.25
CA VAL A 99 -4.80 5.91 -12.04
C VAL A 99 -4.34 5.73 -13.46
N GLY A 100 -3.15 5.14 -13.69
CA GLY A 100 -2.65 4.87 -15.03
C GLY A 100 -3.60 3.99 -15.84
N ALA A 101 -4.09 2.89 -15.25
CA ALA A 101 -5.10 2.02 -15.85
C ALA A 101 -6.43 2.75 -16.09
N ALA A 102 -6.84 3.61 -15.17
CA ALA A 102 -8.05 4.40 -15.31
C ALA A 102 -7.99 5.39 -16.47
N LEU A 103 -6.85 6.05 -16.70
CA LEU A 103 -6.67 6.95 -17.84
C LEU A 103 -6.88 6.22 -19.17
N VAL A 104 -6.34 5.01 -19.31
CA VAL A 104 -6.54 4.17 -20.50
C VAL A 104 -8.02 3.86 -20.68
N THR A 105 -8.71 3.44 -19.62
CA THR A 105 -10.17 3.15 -19.66
C THR A 105 -11.01 4.38 -20.01
N LEU A 106 -10.58 5.58 -19.58
CA LEU A 106 -11.22 6.86 -19.88
C LEU A 106 -10.88 7.40 -21.27
N GLY A 107 -9.99 6.73 -22.03
CA GLY A 107 -9.51 7.20 -23.34
C GLY A 107 -8.58 8.41 -23.25
N VAL A 108 -7.94 8.64 -22.10
CA VAL A 108 -7.03 9.76 -21.87
C VAL A 108 -5.58 9.29 -22.04
N THR A 109 -4.85 9.94 -22.94
CA THR A 109 -3.43 9.60 -23.18
C THR A 109 -2.57 10.08 -21.99
N PRO A 110 -1.75 9.19 -21.37
CA PRO A 110 -0.82 9.59 -20.32
C PRO A 110 0.15 10.67 -20.79
N GLY A 111 0.53 11.59 -19.88
CA GLY A 111 1.49 12.68 -20.14
C GLY A 111 0.91 13.89 -20.88
N THR A 112 -0.38 13.89 -21.24
CA THR A 112 -1.05 15.00 -21.91
C THR A 112 -1.61 16.04 -20.92
N GLU A 113 -1.94 17.24 -21.40
CA GLU A 113 -2.65 18.25 -20.59
C GLU A 113 -3.99 17.71 -20.06
N GLN A 114 -4.68 16.88 -20.84
CA GLN A 114 -5.92 16.25 -20.41
C GLN A 114 -5.68 15.32 -19.20
N ALA A 115 -4.60 14.54 -19.21
CA ALA A 115 -4.25 13.72 -18.05
C ALA A 115 -3.96 14.59 -16.81
N MET A 116 -3.25 15.72 -16.98
CA MET A 116 -2.98 16.67 -15.89
C MET A 116 -4.25 17.33 -15.32
N GLN A 117 -5.35 17.37 -16.08
CA GLN A 117 -6.64 17.84 -15.60
C GLN A 117 -7.46 16.72 -14.94
N VAL A 118 -7.49 15.52 -15.51
CA VAL A 118 -8.31 14.39 -15.06
C VAL A 118 -7.77 13.75 -13.78
N VAL A 119 -6.45 13.58 -13.66
CA VAL A 119 -5.85 12.92 -12.49
C VAL A 119 -6.14 13.64 -11.17
N PRO A 120 -6.03 14.98 -11.05
CA PRO A 120 -6.41 15.70 -9.84
C PRO A 120 -7.91 15.54 -9.50
N VAL A 121 -8.79 15.39 -10.51
CA VAL A 121 -10.22 15.13 -10.28
C VAL A 121 -10.42 13.73 -9.69
N ILE A 122 -9.75 12.71 -10.23
CA ILE A 122 -9.76 11.35 -9.64
C ILE A 122 -9.27 11.41 -8.18
N THR A 123 -8.18 12.13 -7.93
CA THR A 123 -7.60 12.29 -6.58
C THR A 123 -8.58 12.99 -5.64
N PHE A 124 -9.25 14.03 -6.12
CA PHE A 124 -10.26 14.77 -5.34
C PHE A 124 -11.44 13.86 -4.93
N PHE A 125 -12.01 13.10 -5.86
CA PHE A 125 -13.08 12.17 -5.53
C PHE A 125 -12.61 11.00 -4.67
N THR A 126 -11.38 10.53 -4.84
CA THR A 126 -10.75 9.55 -3.92
C THR A 126 -10.69 10.10 -2.49
N ALA A 127 -10.28 11.36 -2.33
CA ALA A 127 -10.28 12.02 -1.03
C ALA A 127 -11.69 12.12 -0.43
N LEU A 128 -12.69 12.49 -1.23
CA LEU A 128 -14.09 12.55 -0.77
C LEU A 128 -14.60 11.18 -0.33
N TRP A 129 -14.31 10.10 -1.07
CA TRP A 129 -14.69 8.75 -0.65
C TRP A 129 -14.03 8.33 0.67
N LEU A 130 -12.75 8.65 0.87
CA LEU A 130 -12.05 8.39 2.14
C LEU A 130 -12.69 9.17 3.30
N LEU A 131 -13.10 10.42 3.07
CA LEU A 131 -13.84 11.21 4.06
C LEU A 131 -15.25 10.66 4.33
N VAL A 132 -15.92 10.13 3.30
CA VAL A 132 -17.19 9.39 3.47
C VAL A 132 -16.96 8.14 4.33
N PHE A 133 -15.90 7.37 4.06
CA PHE A 133 -15.54 6.20 4.88
C PHE A 133 -15.24 6.58 6.33
N PHE A 134 -14.59 7.73 6.55
CA PHE A 134 -14.41 8.29 7.90
C PHE A 134 -15.75 8.55 8.59
N LEU A 135 -16.70 9.21 7.90
CA LEU A 135 -18.03 9.52 8.47
C LEU A 135 -18.81 8.26 8.84
N PHE A 136 -18.76 7.23 8.00
CA PHE A 136 -19.42 5.93 8.24
C PHE A 136 -18.61 4.99 9.15
N LYS A 137 -17.43 5.40 9.63
CA LYS A 137 -16.53 4.59 10.47
C LYS A 137 -16.13 3.27 9.83
N ALA A 138 -15.89 3.31 8.52
CA ALA A 138 -15.60 2.14 7.70
C ALA A 138 -14.22 1.51 7.98
N GLY A 139 -13.33 2.14 8.76
CA GLY A 139 -12.00 1.61 9.07
C GLY A 139 -12.01 0.17 9.61
N LYS A 140 -13.07 -0.21 10.33
CA LYS A 140 -13.23 -1.58 10.84
C LYS A 140 -13.45 -2.64 9.76
N LEU A 141 -13.86 -2.24 8.54
CA LEU A 141 -14.08 -3.18 7.43
C LEU A 141 -12.78 -3.81 6.95
N VAL A 142 -11.65 -3.17 7.17
CA VAL A 142 -10.32 -3.70 6.80
C VAL A 142 -10.01 -5.02 7.51
N ASN A 143 -10.55 -5.24 8.71
CA ASN A 143 -10.39 -6.50 9.44
C ASN A 143 -11.00 -7.71 8.72
N TYR A 144 -11.84 -7.50 7.71
CA TYR A 144 -12.44 -8.57 6.91
C TYR A 144 -11.64 -8.89 5.63
N ILE A 145 -10.65 -8.08 5.29
CA ILE A 145 -9.78 -8.34 4.14
C ILE A 145 -8.66 -9.28 4.60
N SER A 146 -8.55 -10.43 3.96
CA SER A 146 -7.55 -11.42 4.36
C SER A 146 -6.15 -11.04 3.87
N THR A 147 -5.14 -11.27 4.71
CA THR A 147 -3.72 -11.03 4.38
C THR A 147 -3.28 -11.71 3.07
N PRO A 148 -3.67 -12.97 2.75
CA PRO A 148 -3.33 -13.60 1.48
C PRO A 148 -3.83 -12.85 0.24
N VAL A 149 -5.05 -12.31 0.30
CA VAL A 149 -5.61 -11.50 -0.80
C VAL A 149 -4.80 -10.25 -1.01
N MET A 150 -4.50 -9.52 0.06
CA MET A 150 -3.71 -8.28 -0.02
C MET A 150 -2.28 -8.54 -0.51
N GLY A 151 -1.63 -9.58 0.01
CA GLY A 151 -0.28 -9.94 -0.45
C GLY A 151 -0.24 -10.33 -1.93
N GLY A 152 -1.23 -11.10 -2.40
CA GLY A 152 -1.39 -11.45 -3.83
C GLY A 152 -1.64 -10.21 -4.70
N PHE A 153 -2.53 -9.33 -4.26
CA PHE A 153 -2.86 -8.08 -4.94
C PHE A 153 -1.65 -7.13 -5.05
N ILE A 154 -0.96 -6.85 -3.95
CA ILE A 154 0.24 -5.99 -3.95
C ILE A 154 1.33 -6.59 -4.84
N SER A 155 1.57 -7.91 -4.74
CA SER A 155 2.56 -8.58 -5.58
C SER A 155 2.19 -8.52 -7.07
N GLY A 156 0.91 -8.64 -7.40
CA GLY A 156 0.39 -8.49 -8.75
C GLY A 156 0.68 -7.10 -9.32
N ILE A 157 0.28 -6.05 -8.59
CA ILE A 157 0.54 -4.65 -8.97
C ILE A 157 2.05 -4.39 -9.16
N CYS A 158 2.86 -4.78 -8.16
CA CYS A 158 4.31 -4.56 -8.25
C CYS A 158 4.91 -5.26 -9.47
N THR A 159 4.46 -6.48 -9.79
CA THR A 159 4.93 -7.22 -10.97
C THR A 159 4.50 -6.54 -12.26
N THR A 160 3.24 -6.10 -12.38
CA THR A 160 2.75 -5.33 -13.53
C THR A 160 3.59 -4.07 -13.76
N ILE A 161 3.84 -3.29 -12.69
CA ILE A 161 4.64 -2.06 -12.81
C ILE A 161 6.09 -2.36 -13.17
N ILE A 162 6.69 -3.43 -12.62
CA ILE A 162 8.04 -3.84 -13.01
C ILE A 162 8.07 -4.12 -14.52
N LEU A 163 7.12 -4.88 -15.06
CA LEU A 163 7.03 -5.15 -16.49
C LEU A 163 6.86 -3.87 -17.31
N MET A 164 6.02 -2.92 -16.87
CA MET A 164 5.88 -1.60 -17.51
C MET A 164 7.19 -0.80 -17.54
N GLN A 165 8.06 -0.97 -16.54
CA GLN A 165 9.31 -0.22 -16.42
C GLN A 165 10.48 -0.88 -17.15
N VAL A 166 10.43 -2.20 -17.43
CA VAL A 166 11.53 -2.93 -18.11
C VAL A 166 11.98 -2.27 -19.41
N PRO A 167 11.09 -1.78 -20.33
CA PRO A 167 11.51 -1.11 -21.55
C PRO A 167 12.34 0.15 -21.30
N LYS A 168 12.06 0.89 -20.25
CA LYS A 168 12.83 2.09 -19.90
C LYS A 168 14.29 1.82 -19.49
N LEU A 169 14.59 0.60 -19.02
CA LEU A 169 15.97 0.23 -18.69
C LEU A 169 16.88 0.22 -19.93
N TYR A 170 16.32 -0.13 -21.10
CA TYR A 170 17.07 -0.20 -22.34
C TYR A 170 16.77 0.97 -23.31
N GLY A 171 16.11 2.02 -22.83
CA GLY A 171 15.92 3.26 -23.56
C GLY A 171 14.62 3.36 -24.36
N ALA A 172 13.74 2.36 -24.29
CA ALA A 172 12.42 2.40 -24.91
C ALA A 172 11.39 3.11 -24.01
N GLY A 173 10.20 3.38 -24.55
CA GLY A 173 9.06 3.93 -23.81
C GLY A 173 8.52 2.95 -22.76
N ALA A 174 7.79 3.45 -21.76
CA ALA A 174 7.09 2.59 -20.81
C ALA A 174 6.06 1.72 -21.53
N GLY A 175 5.91 0.45 -21.13
CA GLY A 175 4.80 -0.37 -21.52
C GLY A 175 3.48 0.14 -20.92
N THR A 176 2.36 -0.14 -21.56
CA THR A 176 1.02 0.15 -21.09
C THR A 176 0.14 -1.09 -21.25
N GLY A 177 -0.94 -1.17 -20.46
CA GLY A 177 -1.88 -2.28 -20.53
C GLY A 177 -1.62 -3.39 -19.51
N GLU A 178 -2.09 -4.60 -19.84
CA GLU A 178 -2.06 -5.77 -18.97
C GLU A 178 -0.92 -6.72 -19.36
N LEU A 179 -0.81 -7.87 -18.68
CA LEU A 179 0.32 -8.79 -18.83
C LEU A 179 0.66 -9.11 -20.29
N PHE A 180 -0.34 -9.46 -21.11
CA PHE A 180 -0.10 -9.87 -22.50
C PHE A 180 0.39 -8.70 -23.36
N GLU A 181 -0.23 -7.54 -23.22
CA GLU A 181 0.17 -6.30 -23.92
C GLU A 181 1.56 -5.84 -23.49
N LEU A 182 1.89 -5.97 -22.20
CA LEU A 182 3.22 -5.64 -21.69
C LEU A 182 4.30 -6.56 -22.21
N VAL A 183 4.01 -7.88 -22.29
CA VAL A 183 4.96 -8.85 -22.85
C VAL A 183 5.14 -8.63 -24.35
N GLU A 184 4.07 -8.34 -25.09
CA GLU A 184 4.11 -7.97 -26.51
C GLU A 184 4.94 -6.71 -26.73
N HIS A 185 4.68 -5.64 -25.98
CA HIS A 185 5.44 -4.40 -26.04
C HIS A 185 6.94 -4.61 -25.75
N ILE A 186 7.30 -5.44 -24.77
CA ILE A 186 8.70 -5.79 -24.50
C ILE A 186 9.28 -6.55 -25.70
N ALA A 187 8.55 -7.49 -26.28
CA ALA A 187 9.02 -8.27 -27.43
C ALA A 187 9.22 -7.42 -28.69
N GLU A 188 8.36 -6.44 -28.92
CA GLU A 188 8.46 -5.50 -30.05
C GLU A 188 9.64 -4.53 -29.88
N THR A 189 9.84 -4.01 -28.66
CA THR A 189 10.87 -2.97 -28.38
C THR A 189 12.27 -3.53 -28.11
N ILE A 190 12.41 -4.84 -27.90
CA ILE A 190 13.70 -5.48 -27.62
C ILE A 190 14.65 -5.44 -28.85
N GLY A 191 14.12 -5.17 -30.04
CA GLY A 191 14.92 -4.97 -31.25
C GLY A 191 15.66 -3.62 -31.31
N ASP A 192 15.15 -2.60 -30.61
CA ASP A 192 15.64 -1.23 -30.63
C ASP A 192 16.38 -0.82 -29.33
N VAL A 193 17.17 -1.76 -28.80
CA VAL A 193 17.89 -1.57 -27.53
C VAL A 193 19.00 -0.54 -27.64
N ASN A 194 18.97 0.49 -26.81
CA ASN A 194 20.11 1.37 -26.59
C ASN A 194 21.09 0.72 -25.60
N VAL A 195 22.24 0.27 -26.11
CA VAL A 195 23.24 -0.46 -25.30
C VAL A 195 23.79 0.35 -24.14
N PRO A 196 24.11 1.67 -24.25
CA PRO A 196 24.49 2.50 -23.11
C PRO A 196 23.42 2.59 -22.03
N SER A 197 22.14 2.70 -22.41
CA SER A 197 21.02 2.75 -21.45
C SER A 197 20.88 1.43 -20.67
N ILE A 198 20.98 0.27 -21.35
CA ILE A 198 20.86 -1.02 -20.65
C ILE A 198 22.04 -1.28 -19.70
N ILE A 199 23.28 -0.90 -20.11
CA ILE A 199 24.45 -1.03 -19.23
C ILE A 199 24.25 -0.15 -17.99
N MET A 200 23.83 1.10 -18.15
CA MET A 200 23.58 2.02 -17.04
C MET A 200 22.46 1.51 -16.13
N GLY A 201 21.31 1.13 -16.70
CA GLY A 201 20.15 0.66 -15.96
C GLY A 201 20.43 -0.63 -15.20
N LEU A 202 21.03 -1.65 -15.86
CA LEU A 202 21.37 -2.92 -15.21
C LEU A 202 22.45 -2.76 -14.15
N THR A 203 23.47 -1.92 -14.40
CA THR A 203 24.50 -1.62 -13.39
C THR A 203 23.90 -0.97 -12.17
N ALA A 204 23.04 0.06 -12.35
CA ALA A 204 22.33 0.70 -11.26
C ALA A 204 21.46 -0.30 -10.48
N LEU A 205 20.70 -1.13 -11.19
CA LEU A 205 19.85 -2.16 -10.57
C LEU A 205 20.67 -3.19 -9.81
N ALA A 206 21.76 -3.68 -10.39
CA ALA A 206 22.66 -4.64 -9.73
C ALA A 206 23.26 -4.06 -8.45
N VAL A 207 23.76 -2.81 -8.49
CA VAL A 207 24.27 -2.11 -7.31
C VAL A 207 23.21 -1.98 -6.23
N LEU A 208 21.97 -1.62 -6.58
CA LEU A 208 20.86 -1.49 -5.63
C LEU A 208 20.49 -2.83 -4.98
N LEU A 209 20.36 -3.90 -5.77
CA LEU A 209 20.00 -5.23 -5.26
C LEU A 209 21.11 -5.85 -4.42
N VAL A 210 22.37 -5.73 -4.85
CA VAL A 210 23.55 -6.24 -4.13
C VAL A 210 23.74 -5.45 -2.82
N SER A 211 23.69 -4.12 -2.87
CA SER A 211 23.87 -3.30 -1.68
C SER A 211 22.80 -3.57 -0.62
N ARG A 212 21.59 -3.85 -1.04
CA ARG A 212 20.49 -4.24 -0.14
C ARG A 212 20.79 -5.53 0.63
N ARG A 213 21.51 -6.46 0.02
CA ARG A 213 21.93 -7.73 0.68
C ARG A 213 23.04 -7.52 1.68
N PHE A 214 24.03 -6.68 1.35
CA PHE A 214 25.25 -6.50 2.14
C PHE A 214 25.21 -5.29 3.08
N ILE A 215 24.56 -4.20 2.67
CA ILE A 215 24.53 -2.92 3.40
C ILE A 215 23.09 -2.39 3.46
N PRO A 216 22.13 -3.12 4.06
CA PRO A 216 20.72 -2.75 4.02
C PRO A 216 20.37 -1.41 4.68
N LYS A 217 21.24 -0.93 5.59
CA LYS A 217 21.04 0.36 6.28
C LYS A 217 21.58 1.58 5.53
N PHE A 218 22.26 1.37 4.41
CA PHE A 218 22.86 2.47 3.66
C PHE A 218 21.89 2.93 2.54
N PRO A 219 21.59 4.25 2.38
CA PRO A 219 20.64 4.75 1.41
C PRO A 219 21.23 4.75 -0.02
N MET A 220 21.52 3.55 -0.54
CA MET A 220 22.19 3.36 -1.83
C MET A 220 21.43 4.00 -2.99
N ALA A 221 20.09 4.10 -2.92
CA ALA A 221 19.28 4.76 -3.95
C ALA A 221 19.71 6.24 -4.16
N ILE A 222 20.04 6.94 -3.07
CA ILE A 222 20.52 8.33 -3.14
C ILE A 222 21.89 8.37 -3.82
N CYS A 223 22.79 7.44 -3.47
CA CYS A 223 24.12 7.39 -4.06
C CYS A 223 24.08 7.05 -5.56
N VAL A 224 23.24 6.10 -5.95
CA VAL A 224 23.05 5.72 -7.37
C VAL A 224 22.42 6.90 -8.13
N MET A 225 21.45 7.59 -7.56
CA MET A 225 20.86 8.79 -8.14
C MET A 225 21.90 9.91 -8.31
N ALA A 226 22.69 10.20 -7.27
CA ALA A 226 23.74 11.22 -7.31
C ALA A 226 24.84 10.86 -8.31
N ALA A 227 25.26 9.59 -8.35
CA ALA A 227 26.23 9.11 -9.33
C ALA A 227 25.72 9.24 -10.77
N GLY A 228 24.43 8.91 -11.03
CA GLY A 228 23.79 9.11 -12.32
C GLY A 228 23.78 10.59 -12.74
N ALA A 229 23.38 11.49 -11.82
CA ALA A 229 23.38 12.92 -12.09
C ALA A 229 24.79 13.48 -12.35
N LEU A 230 25.78 13.07 -11.54
CA LEU A 230 27.18 13.47 -11.75
C LEU A 230 27.73 12.97 -13.09
N LEU A 231 27.38 11.74 -13.47
CA LEU A 231 27.79 11.19 -14.76
C LEU A 231 27.19 11.99 -15.91
N SER A 232 25.94 12.43 -15.83
CA SER A 232 25.28 13.30 -16.82
C SER A 232 25.88 14.72 -16.88
N CYS A 233 26.53 15.19 -15.80
CA CYS A 233 27.26 16.47 -15.86
C CYS A 233 28.60 16.37 -16.59
N VAL A 234 29.19 15.15 -16.64
CA VAL A 234 30.53 14.93 -17.25
C VAL A 234 30.41 14.42 -18.70
N ILE A 235 29.39 13.63 -18.97
CA ILE A 235 29.15 12.97 -20.26
C ILE A 235 27.86 13.53 -20.84
N ASP A 236 27.89 13.94 -22.11
CA ASP A 236 26.66 14.31 -22.82
C ASP A 236 25.82 13.03 -23.07
N MET A 237 24.73 12.87 -22.32
CA MET A 237 23.88 11.69 -22.38
C MET A 237 23.14 11.59 -23.71
N ASP A 238 22.82 12.69 -24.35
CA ASP A 238 22.10 12.73 -25.63
C ASP A 238 22.97 12.15 -26.75
N GLU A 239 24.31 12.34 -26.71
CA GLU A 239 25.25 11.76 -27.67
C GLU A 239 25.24 10.22 -27.64
N TYR A 240 24.93 9.63 -26.47
CA TYR A 240 24.81 8.19 -26.29
C TYR A 240 23.35 7.67 -26.39
N GLY A 241 22.42 8.58 -26.72
CA GLY A 241 20.99 8.24 -26.81
C GLY A 241 20.35 7.87 -25.46
N ILE A 242 20.94 8.33 -24.34
CA ILE A 242 20.39 8.10 -23.00
C ILE A 242 19.45 9.27 -22.65
N VAL A 243 18.18 8.97 -22.48
CA VAL A 243 17.17 9.97 -22.12
C VAL A 243 17.34 10.39 -20.67
N CYS A 244 17.46 11.70 -20.43
CA CYS A 244 17.38 12.31 -19.10
C CYS A 244 15.98 12.86 -18.85
N LEU A 245 15.65 13.15 -17.58
CA LEU A 245 14.40 13.81 -17.25
C LEU A 245 14.38 15.25 -17.80
N SER A 246 13.17 15.75 -18.08
CA SER A 246 12.99 17.16 -18.41
C SER A 246 13.33 18.04 -17.22
N GLU A 247 13.83 19.23 -17.51
CA GLU A 247 14.08 20.26 -16.48
C GLU A 247 12.80 20.57 -15.71
N VAL A 248 12.93 20.65 -14.40
CA VAL A 248 11.83 21.02 -13.50
C VAL A 248 11.99 22.49 -13.12
N SER A 249 10.97 23.28 -13.43
CA SER A 249 10.93 24.69 -13.00
C SER A 249 10.95 24.80 -11.48
N ARG A 250 11.70 25.75 -10.94
CA ARG A 250 11.77 26.03 -9.51
C ARG A 250 10.45 26.60 -9.02
N GLY A 251 10.01 26.19 -7.84
CA GLY A 251 8.86 26.75 -7.18
C GLY A 251 7.98 25.72 -6.47
N LEU A 252 7.12 26.21 -5.61
CA LEU A 252 6.11 25.41 -4.95
C LEU A 252 5.00 25.03 -5.94
N PRO A 253 4.28 23.91 -5.70
CA PRO A 253 3.13 23.54 -6.51
C PRO A 253 2.10 24.68 -6.53
N GLN A 254 1.64 25.02 -7.72
CA GLN A 254 0.50 25.93 -7.87
C GLN A 254 -0.78 25.20 -7.47
N ILE A 255 -1.71 25.95 -6.89
CA ILE A 255 -3.00 25.37 -6.53
C ILE A 255 -3.78 25.08 -7.81
N VAL A 256 -4.03 23.79 -8.05
CA VAL A 256 -4.86 23.29 -9.14
C VAL A 256 -6.28 23.13 -8.62
N VAL A 257 -7.24 23.79 -9.27
CA VAL A 257 -8.66 23.55 -8.99
C VAL A 257 -9.13 22.45 -9.95
N PRO A 258 -9.53 21.27 -9.44
CA PRO A 258 -10.00 20.18 -10.27
C PRO A 258 -11.20 20.62 -11.14
N GLN A 259 -11.05 20.57 -12.46
CA GLN A 259 -12.12 20.89 -13.40
C GLN A 259 -12.88 19.62 -13.76
N ILE A 260 -14.15 19.58 -13.43
CA ILE A 260 -14.99 18.38 -13.59
C ILE A 260 -15.67 18.41 -14.95
N ASP A 261 -15.37 17.41 -15.79
CA ASP A 261 -16.16 17.13 -17.00
C ASP A 261 -17.34 16.22 -16.64
N GLU A 262 -18.56 16.73 -16.82
CA GLU A 262 -19.80 16.01 -16.48
C GLU A 262 -19.91 14.67 -17.22
N LYS A 263 -19.37 14.55 -18.43
CA LYS A 263 -19.44 13.32 -19.23
C LYS A 263 -18.56 12.19 -18.64
N MET A 264 -17.43 12.54 -18.05
CA MET A 264 -16.51 11.58 -17.44
C MET A 264 -16.85 11.26 -15.98
N LEU A 265 -17.69 12.08 -15.35
CA LEU A 265 -17.97 12.03 -13.91
C LEU A 265 -18.40 10.63 -13.41
N PRO A 266 -19.34 9.88 -14.05
CA PRO A 266 -19.74 8.56 -13.55
C PRO A 266 -18.57 7.56 -13.51
N ASN A 267 -17.73 7.56 -14.55
CA ASN A 267 -16.55 6.68 -14.61
C ASN A 267 -15.49 7.09 -13.57
N ILE A 268 -15.24 8.40 -13.43
CA ILE A 268 -14.32 8.92 -12.42
C ILE A 268 -14.79 8.56 -11.00
N MET A 269 -16.09 8.66 -10.71
CA MET A 269 -16.67 8.27 -9.43
C MET A 269 -16.43 6.79 -9.10
N THR A 270 -16.60 5.92 -10.08
CA THR A 270 -16.40 4.46 -9.91
C THR A 270 -14.93 4.13 -9.69
N VAL A 271 -14.04 4.71 -10.51
CA VAL A 271 -12.59 4.51 -10.39
C VAL A 271 -12.07 5.06 -9.07
N SER A 272 -12.43 6.28 -8.69
CA SER A 272 -12.00 6.90 -7.44
C SER A 272 -12.49 6.14 -6.21
N LEU A 273 -13.69 5.55 -6.26
CA LEU A 273 -14.17 4.67 -5.20
C LEU A 273 -13.28 3.43 -5.06
N SER A 274 -12.93 2.79 -6.16
CA SER A 274 -12.04 1.62 -6.15
C SER A 274 -10.66 1.97 -5.57
N ILE A 275 -10.09 3.11 -5.98
CA ILE A 275 -8.82 3.61 -5.44
C ILE A 275 -8.93 3.89 -3.95
N ALA A 276 -10.01 4.54 -3.48
CA ALA A 276 -10.23 4.82 -2.07
C ALA A 276 -10.32 3.55 -1.21
N VAL A 277 -10.98 2.50 -1.71
CA VAL A 277 -11.05 1.19 -1.04
C VAL A 277 -9.66 0.57 -0.93
N VAL A 278 -8.84 0.63 -1.98
CA VAL A 278 -7.47 0.12 -1.97
C VAL A 278 -6.60 0.88 -0.97
N ILE A 279 -6.63 2.23 -1.02
CA ILE A 279 -5.87 3.06 -0.06
C ILE A 279 -6.27 2.73 1.37
N MET A 280 -7.57 2.65 1.66
CA MET A 280 -8.07 2.29 2.97
C MET A 280 -7.55 0.92 3.42
N ALA A 281 -7.71 -0.09 2.56
CA ALA A 281 -7.37 -1.46 2.89
C ALA A 281 -5.87 -1.67 3.08
N GLU A 282 -5.08 -1.25 2.11
CA GLU A 282 -3.62 -1.43 2.09
C GLU A 282 -2.96 -0.65 3.23
N THR A 283 -3.31 0.62 3.35
CA THR A 283 -2.65 1.49 4.34
C THR A 283 -3.02 1.11 5.77
N LEU A 284 -4.32 0.91 6.09
CA LEU A 284 -4.71 0.53 7.45
C LEU A 284 -4.15 -0.84 7.84
N LEU A 285 -4.10 -1.82 6.92
CA LEU A 285 -3.50 -3.11 7.21
C LEU A 285 -2.01 -2.98 7.53
N ALA A 286 -1.28 -2.23 6.71
CA ALA A 286 0.14 -1.97 6.92
C ALA A 286 0.40 -1.21 8.22
N GLU A 287 -0.36 -0.14 8.49
CA GLU A 287 -0.24 0.65 9.71
C GLU A 287 -0.52 -0.17 10.97
N ASN A 288 -1.56 -1.00 10.96
CA ASN A 288 -1.87 -1.90 12.05
C ASN A 288 -0.74 -2.91 12.30
N ASN A 289 -0.13 -3.45 11.24
CA ASN A 289 1.02 -4.35 11.36
C ASN A 289 2.24 -3.65 11.99
N PHE A 290 2.56 -2.43 11.56
CA PHE A 290 3.64 -1.62 12.15
C PHE A 290 3.32 -1.23 13.60
N ALA A 291 2.08 -0.85 13.89
CA ALA A 291 1.64 -0.50 15.24
C ALA A 291 1.76 -1.69 16.20
N GLN A 292 1.35 -2.89 15.78
CA GLN A 292 1.49 -4.12 16.56
C GLN A 292 2.96 -4.47 16.79
N LYS A 293 3.79 -4.42 15.75
CA LYS A 293 5.24 -4.67 15.83
C LYS A 293 5.90 -3.73 16.83
N ASN A 294 5.50 -2.45 16.84
CA ASN A 294 6.07 -1.40 17.68
C ASN A 294 5.28 -1.15 18.97
N ARG A 295 4.32 -2.02 19.30
CA ARG A 295 3.54 -2.04 20.55
C ARG A 295 2.79 -0.73 20.84
N TYR A 296 2.18 -0.11 19.82
CA TYR A 296 1.24 0.99 19.98
C TYR A 296 -0.07 0.69 19.27
N LYS A 297 -1.08 1.53 19.48
CA LYS A 297 -2.39 1.41 18.84
C LYS A 297 -2.65 2.64 17.98
N ILE A 298 -3.30 2.45 16.86
CA ILE A 298 -3.84 3.49 15.98
C ILE A 298 -5.35 3.58 16.12
N ASP A 299 -5.91 4.70 15.73
CA ASP A 299 -7.36 4.86 15.57
C ASP A 299 -7.70 4.78 14.08
N ASP A 300 -8.13 3.60 13.63
CA ASP A 300 -8.43 3.31 12.21
C ASP A 300 -9.34 4.37 11.58
N ASN A 301 -10.27 4.93 12.38
CA ASN A 301 -11.19 5.93 11.84
C ASN A 301 -10.53 7.30 11.70
N GLN A 302 -9.66 7.70 12.63
CA GLN A 302 -8.89 8.93 12.49
C GLN A 302 -7.86 8.83 11.36
N GLU A 303 -7.30 7.64 11.10
CA GLU A 303 -6.43 7.43 9.95
C GLU A 303 -7.18 7.69 8.63
N LEU A 304 -8.45 7.27 8.49
CA LEU A 304 -9.26 7.58 7.30
C LEU A 304 -9.42 9.09 7.08
N LEU A 305 -9.56 9.87 8.16
CA LEU A 305 -9.56 11.32 8.08
C LEU A 305 -8.19 11.85 7.58
N ALA A 306 -7.10 11.31 8.11
CA ALA A 306 -5.76 11.71 7.71
C ALA A 306 -5.49 11.37 6.23
N PHE A 307 -5.90 10.18 5.76
CA PHE A 307 -5.80 9.79 4.34
C PHE A 307 -6.64 10.70 3.44
N GLY A 308 -7.89 10.98 3.83
CA GLY A 308 -8.78 11.85 3.07
C GLY A 308 -8.23 13.26 2.94
N MET A 309 -7.78 13.86 4.04
CA MET A 309 -7.23 15.22 4.04
C MET A 309 -5.89 15.32 3.30
N ALA A 310 -5.02 14.30 3.41
CA ALA A 310 -3.78 14.24 2.66
C ALA A 310 -4.02 14.09 1.15
N ASN A 311 -4.98 13.23 0.75
CA ASN A 311 -5.40 13.10 -0.64
C ASN A 311 -6.08 14.37 -1.19
N LEU A 312 -6.82 15.09 -0.35
CA LEU A 312 -7.38 16.39 -0.73
C LEU A 312 -6.27 17.40 -1.06
N ALA A 313 -5.22 17.44 -0.23
CA ALA A 313 -4.06 18.26 -0.51
C ALA A 313 -3.32 17.80 -1.79
N ALA A 314 -3.22 16.50 -2.03
CA ALA A 314 -2.63 15.96 -3.26
C ALA A 314 -3.41 16.41 -4.50
N ALA A 315 -4.75 16.38 -4.45
CA ALA A 315 -5.60 16.88 -5.53
C ALA A 315 -5.33 18.36 -5.85
N PHE A 316 -5.26 19.21 -4.84
CA PHE A 316 -4.99 20.64 -5.01
C PHE A 316 -3.54 20.95 -5.42
N THR A 317 -2.60 20.02 -5.24
CA THR A 317 -1.24 20.14 -5.79
C THR A 317 -1.10 19.51 -7.18
N GLY A 318 -2.19 19.04 -7.77
CA GLY A 318 -2.21 18.42 -9.09
C GLY A 318 -1.67 16.98 -9.12
N CYS A 319 -1.43 16.38 -7.97
CA CYS A 319 -0.86 15.04 -7.86
C CYS A 319 -1.92 13.93 -8.00
N CYS A 320 -1.46 12.71 -8.29
CA CYS A 320 -2.26 11.49 -8.22
C CYS A 320 -2.61 11.13 -6.76
N PRO A 321 -3.59 10.22 -6.53
CA PRO A 321 -3.88 9.72 -5.20
C PRO A 321 -2.66 9.10 -4.54
N ILE A 322 -2.55 9.28 -3.23
CA ILE A 322 -1.42 8.87 -2.41
C ILE A 322 -1.88 7.89 -1.33
N ASN A 323 -0.98 7.01 -0.90
CA ASN A 323 -1.25 6.06 0.18
C ASN A 323 -0.04 5.86 1.11
N GLY A 324 -0.18 4.92 2.02
CA GLY A 324 0.88 4.53 2.92
C GLY A 324 1.97 3.69 2.24
N SER A 325 3.23 4.00 2.48
CA SER A 325 4.37 3.31 1.91
C SER A 325 5.06 2.41 2.92
N VAL A 326 4.90 1.10 2.74
CA VAL A 326 5.57 0.08 3.58
C VAL A 326 7.09 0.18 3.45
N SER A 327 7.60 0.37 2.23
CA SER A 327 9.05 0.43 1.98
C SER A 327 9.70 1.64 2.65
N ARG A 328 9.10 2.84 2.50
CA ARG A 328 9.60 4.07 3.14
C ARG A 328 9.44 4.03 4.66
N THR A 329 8.37 3.42 5.17
CA THR A 329 8.17 3.23 6.61
C THR A 329 9.24 2.29 7.19
N THR A 330 9.54 1.19 6.50
CA THR A 330 10.62 0.28 6.91
C THR A 330 11.98 0.98 6.90
N MET A 331 12.27 1.82 5.90
CA MET A 331 13.47 2.64 5.88
C MET A 331 13.48 3.64 7.03
N SER A 332 12.36 4.30 7.33
CA SER A 332 12.23 5.21 8.47
C SER A 332 12.58 4.51 9.80
N GLU A 333 12.08 3.29 10.01
CA GLU A 333 12.47 2.49 11.19
C GLU A 333 13.96 2.16 11.21
N GLN A 334 14.54 1.74 10.08
CA GLN A 334 15.95 1.37 9.97
C GLN A 334 16.90 2.52 10.26
N TYR A 335 16.53 3.73 9.86
CA TYR A 335 17.33 4.96 10.09
C TYR A 335 17.02 5.64 11.42
N GLY A 336 16.09 5.09 12.20
CA GLY A 336 15.82 5.54 13.57
C GLY A 336 14.72 6.59 13.69
N GLY A 337 13.89 6.76 12.68
CA GLY A 337 12.67 7.57 12.75
C GLY A 337 11.71 7.02 13.79
N ARG A 338 11.22 7.88 14.68
CA ARG A 338 10.42 7.47 15.85
C ARG A 338 9.04 8.09 15.91
N THR A 339 8.86 9.21 15.21
CA THR A 339 7.61 9.98 15.27
C THR A 339 7.23 10.52 13.91
N GLN A 340 6.00 11.06 13.79
CA GLN A 340 5.53 11.71 12.56
C GLN A 340 6.29 12.99 12.20
N PHE A 341 7.15 13.50 13.09
CA PHE A 341 8.08 14.57 12.71
C PHE A 341 8.98 14.15 11.55
N THR A 342 9.33 12.87 11.43
CA THR A 342 10.09 12.37 10.27
C THR A 342 9.40 12.71 8.94
N GLY A 343 8.09 12.45 8.83
CA GLY A 343 7.30 12.78 7.64
C GLY A 343 7.17 14.29 7.42
N ILE A 344 6.93 15.04 8.49
CA ILE A 344 6.85 16.52 8.45
C ILE A 344 8.18 17.12 7.99
N PHE A 345 9.31 16.67 8.54
CA PHE A 345 10.64 17.10 8.11
C PHE A 345 10.93 16.72 6.67
N ALA A 346 10.51 15.52 6.24
CA ALA A 346 10.65 15.12 4.84
C ALA A 346 9.88 16.08 3.91
N GLY A 347 8.66 16.47 4.26
CA GLY A 347 7.89 17.47 3.52
C GLY A 347 8.57 18.85 3.48
N VAL A 348 9.11 19.31 4.60
CA VAL A 348 9.85 20.58 4.68
C VAL A 348 11.12 20.52 3.84
N VAL A 349 11.89 19.43 3.90
CA VAL A 349 13.07 19.24 3.06
C VAL A 349 12.69 19.25 1.59
N MET A 350 11.57 18.63 1.22
CA MET A 350 11.06 18.64 -0.15
C MET A 350 10.70 20.06 -0.62
N ILE A 351 10.13 20.90 0.26
CA ILE A 351 9.90 22.33 -0.03
C ILE A 351 11.22 23.02 -0.37
N VAL A 352 12.26 22.81 0.45
CA VAL A 352 13.58 23.42 0.21
C VAL A 352 14.15 22.96 -1.11
N ILE A 353 14.04 21.67 -1.45
CA ILE A 353 14.52 21.12 -2.73
C ILE A 353 13.77 21.75 -3.90
N LEU A 354 12.45 21.88 -3.84
CA LEU A 354 11.63 22.47 -4.91
C LEU A 354 11.93 23.96 -5.12
N VAL A 355 12.23 24.68 -4.05
CA VAL A 355 12.53 26.13 -4.15
C VAL A 355 13.97 26.38 -4.60
N CYS A 356 14.93 25.63 -4.07
CA CYS A 356 16.36 25.92 -4.21
C CYS A 356 17.10 24.95 -5.14
N GLY A 357 16.62 23.74 -5.33
CA GLY A 357 17.43 22.63 -5.79
C GLY A 357 16.88 21.79 -6.94
N THR A 358 15.93 22.26 -7.75
CA THR A 358 15.37 21.46 -8.84
C THR A 358 16.31 21.25 -10.04
N GLY A 359 17.34 22.07 -10.16
CA GLY A 359 18.25 22.05 -11.33
C GLY A 359 18.96 20.71 -11.57
N PHE A 360 19.20 19.90 -10.50
CA PHE A 360 19.82 18.58 -10.66
C PHE A 360 18.89 17.53 -11.28
N ILE A 361 17.59 17.77 -11.29
CA ILE A 361 16.58 16.80 -11.75
C ILE A 361 16.71 16.57 -13.26
N GLY A 362 16.99 17.61 -14.04
CA GLY A 362 17.23 17.51 -15.48
C GLY A 362 18.45 16.65 -15.85
N TYR A 363 19.38 16.47 -14.93
CA TYR A 363 20.55 15.60 -15.12
C TYR A 363 20.31 14.14 -14.70
N LEU A 364 19.09 13.74 -14.34
CA LEU A 364 18.82 12.37 -13.91
C LEU A 364 18.49 11.47 -15.11
N PRO A 365 19.33 10.45 -15.40
CA PRO A 365 19.06 9.52 -16.49
C PRO A 365 17.85 8.63 -16.18
N VAL A 366 16.95 8.49 -17.13
CA VAL A 366 15.75 7.63 -17.00
C VAL A 366 16.08 6.19 -16.62
N PRO A 367 17.11 5.52 -17.19
CA PRO A 367 17.46 4.14 -16.80
C PRO A 367 17.85 4.01 -15.32
N VAL A 368 18.51 5.03 -14.74
CA VAL A 368 18.86 5.04 -13.29
C VAL A 368 17.63 5.15 -12.42
N LEU A 369 16.72 6.07 -12.75
CA LEU A 369 15.45 6.20 -12.03
C LEU A 369 14.61 4.94 -12.10
N THR A 370 14.55 4.34 -13.29
CA THR A 370 13.84 3.08 -13.54
C THR A 370 14.40 1.95 -12.68
N ALA A 371 15.73 1.85 -12.57
CA ALA A 371 16.38 0.87 -11.68
C ALA A 371 16.01 1.09 -10.21
N ILE A 372 15.93 2.35 -9.75
CA ILE A 372 15.51 2.68 -8.37
C ILE A 372 14.05 2.26 -8.14
N VAL A 373 13.15 2.56 -9.09
CA VAL A 373 11.73 2.18 -9.00
C VAL A 373 11.57 0.65 -8.97
N ILE A 374 12.22 -0.08 -9.88
CA ILE A 374 12.19 -1.56 -9.91
C ILE A 374 12.74 -2.14 -8.60
N SER A 375 13.86 -1.62 -8.09
CA SER A 375 14.41 -2.06 -6.81
C SER A 375 13.46 -1.82 -5.63
N ALA A 376 12.74 -0.70 -5.60
CA ALA A 376 11.74 -0.40 -4.59
C ALA A 376 10.55 -1.37 -4.68
N LEU A 377 10.02 -1.62 -5.87
CA LEU A 377 8.92 -2.55 -6.13
C LEU A 377 9.29 -4.01 -5.81
N TYR A 378 10.51 -4.42 -6.14
CA TYR A 378 11.02 -5.74 -5.77
C TYR A 378 10.95 -5.99 -4.25
N SER A 379 11.11 -4.93 -3.45
CA SER A 379 11.00 -5.02 -2.00
C SER A 379 9.57 -5.13 -1.48
N ALA A 380 8.60 -4.72 -2.25
CA ALA A 380 7.19 -4.79 -1.90
C ALA A 380 6.53 -6.12 -2.34
N LEU A 381 7.24 -6.96 -3.09
CA LEU A 381 6.75 -8.29 -3.46
C LEU A 381 6.63 -9.19 -2.23
N GLU A 382 5.45 -9.74 -2.01
CA GLU A 382 5.11 -10.59 -0.86
C GLU A 382 5.32 -12.09 -1.14
N PHE A 383 6.36 -12.46 -1.92
CA PHE A 383 6.65 -13.86 -2.23
C PHE A 383 7.06 -14.68 -1.00
N ASP A 384 7.65 -14.05 0.01
CA ASP A 384 7.94 -14.70 1.30
C ASP A 384 6.64 -15.12 2.02
N LEU A 385 5.59 -14.29 1.91
CA LEU A 385 4.26 -14.62 2.39
C LEU A 385 3.71 -15.84 1.63
N ALA A 386 3.77 -15.83 0.29
CA ALA A 386 3.33 -16.95 -0.54
C ALA A 386 4.05 -18.26 -0.14
N ALA A 387 5.36 -18.23 0.07
CA ALA A 387 6.14 -19.39 0.50
C ALA A 387 5.73 -19.91 1.90
N LYS A 388 5.37 -19.00 2.82
CA LYS A 388 4.84 -19.36 4.15
C LYS A 388 3.44 -19.97 4.03
N LEU A 389 2.56 -19.37 3.23
CA LEU A 389 1.20 -19.85 3.00
C LEU A 389 1.19 -21.25 2.40
N TRP A 390 2.08 -21.56 1.45
CA TRP A 390 2.24 -22.89 0.89
C TRP A 390 2.48 -23.98 1.94
N LYS A 391 3.21 -23.64 3.00
CA LYS A 391 3.53 -24.56 4.11
C LYS A 391 2.43 -24.64 5.16
N VAL A 392 1.67 -23.56 5.38
CA VAL A 392 0.69 -23.45 6.48
C VAL A 392 -0.73 -23.79 6.01
N SER A 393 -1.16 -23.24 4.88
CA SER A 393 -2.51 -23.41 4.35
C SER A 393 -2.52 -23.27 2.83
N LYS A 394 -2.65 -24.40 2.15
CA LYS A 394 -2.75 -24.42 0.68
C LYS A 394 -3.93 -23.61 0.16
N VAL A 395 -5.04 -23.56 0.89
CA VAL A 395 -6.21 -22.77 0.50
C VAL A 395 -5.86 -21.28 0.46
N GLU A 396 -5.20 -20.77 1.49
CA GLU A 396 -4.78 -19.37 1.55
C GLU A 396 -3.71 -19.06 0.49
N PHE A 397 -2.85 -20.02 0.16
CA PHE A 397 -1.91 -19.90 -0.96
C PHE A 397 -2.64 -19.77 -2.30
N TYR A 398 -3.66 -20.59 -2.57
CA TYR A 398 -4.44 -20.47 -3.81
C TYR A 398 -5.23 -19.15 -3.89
N ILE A 399 -5.68 -18.62 -2.75
CA ILE A 399 -6.30 -17.30 -2.69
C ILE A 399 -5.29 -16.20 -3.05
N PHE A 400 -4.07 -16.28 -2.50
CA PHE A 400 -2.97 -15.40 -2.89
C PHE A 400 -2.69 -15.46 -4.40
N CYS A 401 -2.54 -16.68 -4.95
CA CYS A 401 -2.31 -16.86 -6.39
C CYS A 401 -3.47 -16.34 -7.24
N GLY A 402 -4.72 -16.55 -6.81
CA GLY A 402 -5.90 -16.04 -7.51
C GLY A 402 -5.95 -14.51 -7.55
N ALA A 403 -5.62 -13.83 -6.44
CA ALA A 403 -5.53 -12.38 -6.39
C ALA A 403 -4.36 -11.86 -7.25
N PHE A 404 -3.19 -12.50 -7.16
CA PHE A 404 -2.01 -12.18 -7.96
C PHE A 404 -2.26 -12.27 -9.46
N LEU A 405 -2.77 -13.41 -9.92
CA LEU A 405 -3.08 -13.63 -11.34
C LEU A 405 -4.25 -12.77 -11.81
N GLY A 406 -5.23 -12.52 -10.95
CA GLY A 406 -6.34 -11.62 -11.23
C GLY A 406 -5.87 -10.21 -11.60
N VAL A 407 -4.90 -9.67 -10.86
CA VAL A 407 -4.29 -8.38 -11.18
C VAL A 407 -3.51 -8.42 -12.48
N LEU A 408 -2.68 -9.44 -12.68
CA LEU A 408 -1.80 -9.53 -13.85
C LEU A 408 -2.55 -9.71 -15.17
N VAL A 409 -3.63 -10.51 -15.17
CA VAL A 409 -4.31 -10.93 -16.40
C VAL A 409 -5.54 -10.09 -16.70
N LEU A 410 -6.28 -9.67 -15.66
CA LEU A 410 -7.54 -8.95 -15.79
C LEU A 410 -7.42 -7.46 -15.44
N GLY A 411 -6.22 -7.05 -15.11
CA GLY A 411 -5.90 -5.67 -14.75
C GLY A 411 -6.14 -5.32 -13.29
N THR A 412 -5.58 -4.20 -12.88
CA THR A 412 -5.51 -3.80 -11.47
C THR A 412 -6.90 -3.56 -10.87
N ILE A 413 -7.83 -2.93 -11.62
CA ILE A 413 -9.19 -2.62 -11.14
C ILE A 413 -9.98 -3.92 -10.92
N ASN A 414 -9.97 -4.83 -11.90
CA ASN A 414 -10.66 -6.12 -11.80
C ASN A 414 -10.00 -7.01 -10.73
N GLY A 415 -8.68 -6.95 -10.59
CA GLY A 415 -7.94 -7.65 -9.54
C GLY A 415 -8.38 -7.26 -8.12
N VAL A 416 -8.65 -5.96 -7.87
CA VAL A 416 -9.23 -5.49 -6.59
C VAL A 416 -10.58 -6.14 -6.32
N LEU A 417 -11.48 -6.13 -7.30
CA LEU A 417 -12.82 -6.72 -7.17
C LEU A 417 -12.74 -8.22 -6.90
N ILE A 418 -11.89 -8.95 -7.63
CA ILE A 418 -11.64 -10.37 -7.40
C ILE A 418 -11.06 -10.60 -6.01
N GLY A 419 -10.10 -9.79 -5.57
CA GLY A 419 -9.53 -9.87 -4.24
C GLY A 419 -10.58 -9.71 -3.14
N ILE A 420 -11.48 -8.76 -3.26
CA ILE A 420 -12.60 -8.55 -2.33
C ILE A 420 -13.53 -9.76 -2.32
N ILE A 421 -13.93 -10.28 -3.48
CA ILE A 421 -14.80 -11.46 -3.61
C ILE A 421 -14.12 -12.69 -2.98
N LEU A 422 -12.84 -12.93 -3.26
CA LEU A 422 -12.07 -14.03 -2.69
C LEU A 422 -11.94 -13.90 -1.17
N SER A 423 -11.78 -12.68 -0.65
CA SER A 423 -11.73 -12.42 0.80
C SER A 423 -13.05 -12.80 1.47
N PHE A 424 -14.19 -12.36 0.91
CA PHE A 424 -15.50 -12.75 1.42
C PHE A 424 -15.74 -14.26 1.33
N ALA A 425 -15.41 -14.89 0.20
CA ALA A 425 -15.52 -16.33 0.02
C ALA A 425 -14.68 -17.11 1.06
N ALA A 426 -13.46 -16.63 1.35
CA ALA A 426 -12.61 -17.23 2.37
C ALA A 426 -13.21 -17.12 3.78
N VAL A 427 -13.78 -15.96 4.14
CA VAL A 427 -14.45 -15.74 5.43
C VAL A 427 -15.68 -16.64 5.55
N ILE A 428 -16.53 -16.68 4.53
CA ILE A 428 -17.74 -17.52 4.51
C ILE A 428 -17.35 -18.99 4.63
N ARG A 429 -16.37 -19.47 3.87
CA ARG A 429 -15.90 -20.86 3.95
C ARG A 429 -15.38 -21.20 5.34
N LYS A 430 -14.59 -20.34 5.96
CA LYS A 430 -14.09 -20.56 7.32
C LYS A 430 -15.20 -20.57 8.37
N ALA A 431 -16.24 -19.78 8.18
CA ALA A 431 -17.41 -19.76 9.05
C ALA A 431 -18.35 -20.95 8.80
N ALA A 432 -18.43 -21.43 7.55
CA ALA A 432 -19.28 -22.59 7.18
C ALA A 432 -18.70 -23.92 7.68
N ASP A 433 -17.37 -24.06 7.75
CA ASP A 433 -16.70 -25.28 8.26
C ASP A 433 -15.78 -24.95 9.44
N PRO A 434 -16.35 -24.64 10.62
CA PRO A 434 -15.59 -24.24 11.79
C PRO A 434 -14.89 -25.44 12.45
N PRO A 435 -13.81 -25.20 13.23
CA PRO A 435 -13.19 -26.24 14.05
C PRO A 435 -14.21 -26.88 14.99
N ARG A 436 -14.25 -28.19 14.97
CA ARG A 436 -15.16 -29.01 15.77
C ARG A 436 -14.48 -30.28 16.26
N SER A 437 -14.91 -30.83 17.35
CA SER A 437 -14.37 -32.09 17.89
C SER A 437 -15.31 -32.70 18.95
N PHE A 438 -15.35 -34.02 18.99
CA PHE A 438 -15.91 -34.76 20.12
C PHE A 438 -14.87 -34.80 21.23
N LEU A 439 -15.33 -34.59 22.47
CA LEU A 439 -14.46 -34.51 23.62
C LEU A 439 -14.66 -35.72 24.51
N GLY A 440 -13.59 -36.16 25.14
CA GLY A 440 -13.58 -37.23 26.11
C GLY A 440 -12.80 -36.87 27.38
N LEU A 441 -12.94 -37.67 28.41
CA LEU A 441 -12.23 -37.54 29.68
C LEU A 441 -10.90 -38.26 29.61
N VAL A 442 -9.84 -37.60 30.12
CA VAL A 442 -8.55 -38.25 30.37
C VAL A 442 -8.44 -38.58 31.85
N PRO A 443 -8.23 -39.87 32.25
CA PRO A 443 -8.09 -40.25 33.62
C PRO A 443 -7.02 -39.42 34.33
N GLY A 444 -7.41 -38.82 35.48
CA GLY A 444 -6.49 -37.96 36.26
C GLY A 444 -6.43 -36.50 35.83
N HIS A 445 -7.21 -36.08 34.85
CA HIS A 445 -7.33 -34.66 34.42
C HIS A 445 -8.79 -34.20 34.55
N GLU A 446 -8.97 -32.94 34.93
CA GLU A 446 -10.31 -32.32 35.05
C GLU A 446 -10.82 -31.75 33.72
N GLU A 447 -9.99 -31.77 32.67
CA GLU A 447 -10.28 -31.17 31.37
C GLU A 447 -10.78 -32.21 30.34
N PHE A 448 -11.73 -31.78 29.49
CA PHE A 448 -12.19 -32.57 28.36
C PHE A 448 -11.29 -32.29 27.15
N LEU A 449 -10.71 -33.37 26.58
CA LEU A 449 -9.81 -33.30 25.47
C LEU A 449 -10.41 -33.94 24.20
N ALA A 450 -9.97 -33.47 23.01
CA ALA A 450 -10.49 -33.98 21.74
C ALA A 450 -10.11 -35.46 21.54
N LEU A 451 -11.10 -36.32 21.32
CA LEU A 451 -10.92 -37.76 21.12
C LEU A 451 -10.00 -38.08 19.95
N GLU A 452 -10.06 -37.28 18.88
CA GLU A 452 -9.25 -37.48 17.66
C GLU A 452 -7.77 -37.15 17.86
N ARG A 453 -7.43 -36.26 18.80
CA ARG A 453 -6.06 -35.75 19.00
C ARG A 453 -5.32 -36.45 20.14
N PHE A 454 -6.05 -36.96 21.14
CA PHE A 454 -5.44 -37.51 22.33
C PHE A 454 -5.77 -38.99 22.48
N LYS A 455 -4.76 -39.86 22.35
CA LYS A 455 -4.91 -41.33 22.42
C LYS A 455 -5.45 -41.87 23.77
N HIS A 456 -5.35 -41.08 24.84
CA HIS A 456 -5.81 -41.44 26.20
C HIS A 456 -7.08 -40.71 26.63
N ALA A 457 -7.78 -40.06 25.67
CA ALA A 457 -9.09 -39.50 25.92
C ALA A 457 -10.15 -40.58 25.62
N TYR A 458 -11.05 -40.80 26.57
CA TYR A 458 -12.12 -41.84 26.50
C TYR A 458 -13.49 -41.19 26.48
N PRO A 459 -14.41 -41.60 25.62
CA PRO A 459 -15.79 -41.13 25.66
C PRO A 459 -16.46 -41.50 26.98
N ILE A 460 -17.34 -40.67 27.45
CA ILE A 460 -18.13 -40.94 28.65
C ILE A 460 -19.35 -41.78 28.22
N GLN A 461 -19.63 -42.86 28.95
CA GLN A 461 -20.75 -43.76 28.62
C GLN A 461 -22.08 -42.99 28.68
N ASN A 462 -22.87 -43.06 27.61
CA ASN A 462 -24.18 -42.42 27.46
C ASN A 462 -24.14 -40.85 27.43
N ILE A 463 -22.98 -40.24 27.28
CA ILE A 463 -22.85 -38.78 27.19
C ILE A 463 -21.96 -38.43 26.00
N VAL A 464 -22.49 -37.63 25.08
CA VAL A 464 -21.73 -37.05 23.97
C VAL A 464 -21.39 -35.60 24.29
N ILE A 465 -20.11 -35.31 24.39
CA ILE A 465 -19.64 -33.93 24.57
C ILE A 465 -19.08 -33.45 23.21
N TYR A 466 -19.81 -32.54 22.61
CA TYR A 466 -19.45 -32.00 21.30
C TYR A 466 -19.07 -30.51 21.39
N ARG A 467 -17.89 -30.16 20.89
CA ARG A 467 -17.40 -28.79 20.82
C ARG A 467 -17.50 -28.29 19.41
N PHE A 468 -18.35 -27.28 19.20
CA PHE A 468 -18.49 -26.55 17.93
C PHE A 468 -18.01 -25.11 18.14
N SER A 469 -16.89 -24.73 17.48
CA SER A 469 -16.18 -23.50 17.79
C SER A 469 -16.66 -22.32 16.93
N SER A 470 -17.97 -22.20 16.72
CA SER A 470 -18.60 -21.11 15.98
C SER A 470 -20.06 -20.93 16.41
N ASN A 471 -20.63 -19.76 16.11
CA ASN A 471 -22.08 -19.57 16.23
C ASN A 471 -22.80 -20.35 15.12
N LEU A 472 -23.92 -20.97 15.45
CA LEU A 472 -24.76 -21.67 14.47
C LEU A 472 -25.51 -20.65 13.60
N PHE A 473 -25.46 -20.84 12.28
CA PHE A 473 -26.20 -20.06 11.31
C PHE A 473 -26.47 -20.90 10.04
N PHE A 474 -27.19 -20.33 9.07
CA PHE A 474 -27.66 -21.09 7.89
C PHE A 474 -26.57 -21.86 7.13
N ALA A 475 -25.32 -21.37 7.10
CA ALA A 475 -24.24 -21.99 6.33
C ALA A 475 -23.55 -23.17 7.06
N ASN A 476 -23.63 -23.27 8.40
CA ASN A 476 -22.95 -24.32 9.16
C ASN A 476 -23.87 -25.23 9.96
N ILE A 477 -25.18 -24.93 10.03
CA ILE A 477 -26.15 -25.73 10.80
C ILE A 477 -26.24 -27.16 10.30
N LYS A 478 -26.14 -27.35 8.97
CA LYS A 478 -26.17 -28.69 8.37
C LYS A 478 -24.97 -29.55 8.79
N VAL A 479 -23.80 -28.93 8.91
CA VAL A 479 -22.56 -29.57 9.38
C VAL A 479 -22.74 -30.03 10.82
N PHE A 480 -23.28 -29.15 11.68
CA PHE A 480 -23.59 -29.45 13.05
C PHE A 480 -24.59 -30.62 13.17
N GLN A 481 -25.70 -30.60 12.41
CA GLN A 481 -26.71 -31.67 12.40
C GLN A 481 -26.08 -32.99 11.97
N THR A 482 -25.32 -33.03 10.88
CA THR A 482 -24.70 -34.26 10.37
C THR A 482 -23.73 -34.86 11.38
N ASP A 483 -22.95 -34.04 12.10
CA ASP A 483 -22.04 -34.53 13.12
C ASP A 483 -22.76 -35.13 14.32
N ILE A 484 -23.90 -34.56 14.71
CA ILE A 484 -24.72 -35.10 15.83
C ILE A 484 -25.49 -36.36 15.40
N GLU A 485 -26.00 -36.45 14.17
CA GLU A 485 -26.74 -37.59 13.65
C GLU A 485 -25.85 -38.83 13.44
N ASN A 486 -24.55 -38.61 13.14
CA ASN A 486 -23.59 -39.70 12.88
C ASN A 486 -22.94 -40.28 14.15
N ASN A 487 -23.22 -39.74 15.34
CA ASN A 487 -22.68 -40.18 16.63
C ASN A 487 -23.77 -40.31 17.71
#